data_52bb2161d5c71a28789ea170a7b4e778
#
_entry.id   52bb2161d5c71a28789ea170a7b4e778
#
_cell.length_a   1.000
_cell.length_b   1.000
_cell.length_c   1.000
_cell.angle_alpha   90.00
_cell.angle_beta   90.00
_cell.angle_gamma   90.00
#
_symmetry.space_group_name_H-M   'P 1'
#
loop_
_entity.id
_entity.type
_entity.pdbx_description
1 polymer ?
#
loop_
_entity_poly.entity_id
_entity_poly.type
_entity_poly.pdbx_seq_one_letter_code
_entity_poly.pdbx_strand_id
1 'polypeptide(L)'
;MDELFLLPPTPVAMPRAYWLYPKDKVLSSQVMLVEPSVPEFERVMARVAEAKGNDYDMEIVNYLYGDSALVLPHRPYDLLSSEFREKPDAHARYLGREDEEWDPVAVFEEAKFVHFSDWPVPKPWLDIEKTRGDKQPECFVREGVESCVEREMWNRLYDEFRERRKVRDFVGTFLFVASFANCVAAGVRPCPG
;
A
#
# COMPACT_ATOMS: atom_id res chain seq x y z
N MET A 1 3.91 -0.31 -12.06
CA MET A 1 2.90 -1.37 -11.73
C MET A 1 2.11 -1.85 -12.95
N ASP A 2 2.37 -1.28 -14.14
CA ASP A 2 1.64 -1.63 -15.37
C ASP A 2 1.86 -3.08 -15.81
N GLU A 3 2.98 -3.68 -15.42
CA GLU A 3 3.29 -5.10 -15.64
C GLU A 3 2.25 -6.07 -15.03
N LEU A 4 1.52 -5.64 -14.01
CA LEU A 4 0.46 -6.46 -13.41
C LEU A 4 -0.70 -6.71 -14.39
N PHE A 5 -0.93 -5.81 -15.34
CA PHE A 5 -1.95 -5.98 -16.38
C PHE A 5 -1.54 -6.95 -17.50
N LEU A 6 -0.29 -7.44 -17.47
CA LEU A 6 0.23 -8.45 -18.40
C LEU A 6 0.15 -9.87 -17.83
N LEU A 7 -0.37 -10.03 -16.62
CA LEU A 7 -0.56 -11.34 -16.00
C LEU A 7 -1.62 -12.15 -16.74
N PRO A 8 -1.54 -13.49 -16.69
CA PRO A 8 -2.58 -14.33 -17.25
C PRO A 8 -3.94 -14.03 -16.60
N PRO A 9 -5.05 -14.20 -17.33
CA PRO A 9 -6.40 -14.01 -16.77
C PRO A 9 -6.57 -14.80 -15.48
N THR A 10 -6.97 -14.09 -14.43
CA THR A 10 -7.24 -14.68 -13.12
C THR A 10 -8.28 -13.82 -12.40
N PRO A 11 -9.26 -14.42 -11.70
CA PRO A 11 -10.26 -13.66 -10.98
C PRO A 11 -9.64 -12.65 -10.02
N VAL A 12 -8.59 -13.06 -9.29
CA VAL A 12 -7.88 -12.20 -8.32
C VAL A 12 -6.39 -12.55 -8.27
N ALA A 13 -5.53 -11.54 -8.28
CA ALA A 13 -4.11 -11.68 -7.95
C ALA A 13 -3.77 -10.80 -6.74
N MET A 14 -3.09 -11.35 -5.74
CA MET A 14 -2.80 -10.70 -4.44
C MET A 14 -1.45 -11.18 -3.88
N PRO A 15 -0.70 -10.36 -3.15
CA PRO A 15 0.47 -10.82 -2.41
C PRO A 15 0.07 -11.62 -1.15
N ARG A 16 1.01 -12.35 -0.57
CA ARG A 16 0.88 -12.91 0.78
C ARG A 16 1.13 -11.84 1.82
N ALA A 17 0.40 -11.90 2.92
CA ALA A 17 0.68 -11.15 4.14
C ALA A 17 1.96 -11.71 4.79
N TYR A 18 3.14 -11.27 4.32
CA TYR A 18 4.44 -11.83 4.69
C TYR A 18 4.68 -11.79 6.21
N TRP A 19 4.11 -10.82 6.91
CA TRP A 19 4.21 -10.69 8.36
C TRP A 19 3.49 -11.80 9.15
N LEU A 20 2.60 -12.55 8.49
CA LEU A 20 1.92 -13.72 9.04
C LEU A 20 2.52 -15.05 8.53
N TYR A 21 3.21 -15.00 7.38
CA TYR A 21 3.81 -16.17 6.76
C TYR A 21 5.12 -16.57 7.50
N PRO A 22 5.49 -17.87 7.61
CA PRO A 22 4.81 -19.04 7.05
C PRO A 22 3.71 -19.64 7.96
N LYS A 23 3.49 -19.08 9.15
CA LYS A 23 2.52 -19.63 10.11
C LYS A 23 1.12 -19.66 9.52
N ASP A 24 0.70 -18.53 8.95
CA ASP A 24 -0.60 -18.39 8.31
C ASP A 24 -0.41 -17.99 6.84
N LYS A 25 -1.01 -18.78 5.93
CA LYS A 25 -0.92 -18.54 4.47
C LYS A 25 -1.98 -17.56 3.99
N VAL A 26 -2.11 -16.45 4.68
CA VAL A 26 -3.12 -15.42 4.41
C VAL A 26 -2.67 -14.51 3.26
N LEU A 27 -3.60 -14.15 2.38
CA LEU A 27 -3.40 -13.15 1.33
C LEU A 27 -3.62 -11.75 1.91
N SER A 28 -2.81 -10.79 1.48
CA SER A 28 -2.94 -9.38 1.84
C SER A 28 -3.92 -8.68 0.90
N SER A 29 -4.91 -7.97 1.45
CA SER A 29 -5.86 -7.15 0.67
C SER A 29 -5.34 -5.75 0.33
N GLN A 30 -4.10 -5.43 0.63
CA GLN A 30 -3.54 -4.10 0.42
C GLN A 30 -3.37 -3.75 -1.07
N VAL A 31 -3.04 -4.77 -1.88
CA VAL A 31 -3.04 -4.69 -3.34
C VAL A 31 -3.81 -5.88 -3.90
N MET A 32 -4.82 -5.59 -4.71
CA MET A 32 -5.59 -6.60 -5.41
C MET A 32 -5.70 -6.22 -6.89
N LEU A 33 -5.29 -7.14 -7.77
CA LEU A 33 -5.64 -7.07 -9.17
C LEU A 33 -6.88 -7.96 -9.37
N VAL A 34 -7.96 -7.36 -9.83
CA VAL A 34 -9.25 -8.06 -10.01
C VAL A 34 -9.63 -8.03 -11.47
N GLU A 35 -9.99 -9.18 -12.04
CA GLU A 35 -10.64 -9.28 -13.34
C GLU A 35 -12.15 -9.01 -13.17
N PRO A 36 -12.71 -7.93 -13.74
CA PRO A 36 -14.12 -7.61 -13.59
C PRO A 36 -15.02 -8.71 -14.14
N SER A 37 -15.92 -9.25 -13.31
CA SER A 37 -16.83 -10.34 -13.66
C SER A 37 -18.11 -10.23 -12.85
N VAL A 38 -19.27 -10.29 -13.52
CA VAL A 38 -20.57 -10.25 -12.83
C VAL A 38 -20.76 -11.45 -11.89
N PRO A 39 -20.45 -12.70 -12.27
CA PRO A 39 -20.54 -13.82 -11.34
C PRO A 39 -19.64 -13.68 -10.11
N GLU A 40 -18.40 -13.15 -10.28
CA GLU A 40 -17.51 -12.91 -9.15
C GLU A 40 -18.02 -11.79 -8.24
N PHE A 41 -18.55 -10.73 -8.81
CA PHE A 41 -19.20 -9.67 -8.04
C PHE A 41 -20.36 -10.21 -7.18
N GLU A 42 -21.26 -11.01 -7.78
CA GLU A 42 -22.38 -11.63 -7.07
C GLU A 42 -21.88 -12.54 -5.94
N ARG A 43 -20.82 -13.31 -6.17
CA ARG A 43 -20.20 -14.19 -5.17
C ARG A 43 -19.61 -13.39 -4.00
N VAL A 44 -18.92 -12.28 -4.27
CA VAL A 44 -18.40 -11.38 -3.25
C VAL A 44 -19.55 -10.76 -2.44
N MET A 45 -20.58 -10.25 -3.13
CA MET A 45 -21.74 -9.63 -2.47
C MET A 45 -22.50 -10.61 -1.58
N ALA A 46 -22.66 -11.86 -2.00
CA ALA A 46 -23.24 -12.91 -1.17
C ALA A 46 -22.41 -13.14 0.11
N ARG A 47 -21.07 -13.20 0.00
CA ARG A 47 -20.20 -13.36 1.16
C ARG A 47 -20.24 -12.12 2.09
N VAL A 48 -20.29 -10.92 1.53
CA VAL A 48 -20.44 -9.68 2.30
C VAL A 48 -21.75 -9.70 3.11
N ALA A 49 -22.85 -10.19 2.52
CA ALA A 49 -24.13 -10.29 3.22
C ALA A 49 -24.11 -11.27 4.41
N GLU A 50 -23.20 -12.23 4.40
CA GLU A 50 -22.98 -13.19 5.48
C GLU A 50 -21.91 -12.75 6.49
N ALA A 51 -21.22 -11.63 6.22
CA ALA A 51 -20.11 -11.15 7.03
C ALA A 51 -20.55 -10.82 8.45
N LYS A 52 -19.70 -11.17 9.41
CA LYS A 52 -19.88 -10.85 10.83
C LYS A 52 -19.17 -9.54 11.17
N GLY A 53 -19.44 -8.98 12.33
CA GLY A 53 -18.90 -7.68 12.74
C GLY A 53 -17.37 -7.56 12.80
N ASN A 54 -16.64 -8.68 12.73
CA ASN A 54 -15.17 -8.72 12.70
C ASN A 54 -14.62 -9.18 11.33
N ASP A 55 -15.46 -9.39 10.33
CA ASP A 55 -15.01 -9.75 8.98
C ASP A 55 -14.78 -8.44 8.22
N TYR A 56 -13.51 -8.13 7.97
CA TYR A 56 -13.08 -7.05 7.11
C TYR A 56 -12.85 -7.57 5.68
N ASP A 57 -12.36 -6.74 4.82
CA ASP A 57 -12.03 -7.07 3.42
C ASP A 57 -11.05 -8.25 3.32
N MET A 58 -10.04 -8.29 4.16
CA MET A 58 -9.03 -9.36 4.18
C MET A 58 -9.64 -10.73 4.50
N GLU A 59 -10.53 -10.83 5.48
CA GLU A 59 -11.24 -12.07 5.82
C GLU A 59 -12.14 -12.52 4.67
N ILE A 60 -12.87 -11.58 4.05
CA ILE A 60 -13.77 -11.87 2.94
C ILE A 60 -13.00 -12.41 1.72
N VAL A 61 -11.93 -11.73 1.31
CA VAL A 61 -11.16 -12.15 0.13
C VAL A 61 -10.40 -13.45 0.38
N ASN A 62 -9.90 -13.69 1.59
CA ASN A 62 -9.25 -14.96 1.93
C ASN A 62 -10.22 -16.12 1.98
N TYR A 63 -11.45 -15.91 2.45
CA TYR A 63 -12.50 -16.93 2.40
C TYR A 63 -12.82 -17.34 0.96
N LEU A 64 -12.89 -16.37 0.05
CA LEU A 64 -13.26 -16.62 -1.35
C LEU A 64 -12.09 -17.08 -2.23
N TYR A 65 -10.88 -16.58 -2.00
CA TYR A 65 -9.76 -16.71 -2.94
C TYR A 65 -8.48 -17.24 -2.32
N GLY A 66 -8.46 -17.55 -1.01
CA GLY A 66 -7.25 -17.97 -0.30
C GLY A 66 -6.46 -19.10 -0.95
N ASP A 67 -7.18 -20.06 -1.59
CA ASP A 67 -6.58 -21.21 -2.27
C ASP A 67 -6.51 -21.07 -3.80
N SER A 68 -7.14 -20.03 -4.39
CA SER A 68 -7.29 -19.89 -5.85
C SER A 68 -6.69 -18.64 -6.45
N ALA A 69 -6.39 -17.63 -5.65
CA ALA A 69 -5.77 -16.39 -6.14
C ALA A 69 -4.37 -16.66 -6.72
N LEU A 70 -4.02 -15.91 -7.78
CA LEU A 70 -2.64 -15.81 -8.23
C LEU A 70 -1.82 -15.05 -7.18
N VAL A 71 -0.80 -15.70 -6.61
CA VAL A 71 0.02 -15.08 -5.57
C VAL A 71 1.09 -14.19 -6.21
N LEU A 72 1.00 -12.89 -5.91
CA LEU A 72 2.01 -11.91 -6.32
C LEU A 72 3.22 -11.96 -5.36
N PRO A 73 4.43 -11.65 -5.82
CA PRO A 73 5.57 -11.45 -4.93
C PRO A 73 5.30 -10.24 -4.01
N HIS A 74 5.49 -10.40 -2.70
CA HIS A 74 5.19 -9.33 -1.74
C HIS A 74 6.20 -8.18 -1.79
N ARG A 75 7.48 -8.45 -2.03
CA ARG A 75 8.53 -7.43 -1.96
C ARG A 75 8.24 -6.18 -2.79
N PRO A 76 7.98 -6.25 -4.12
CA PRO A 76 7.65 -5.06 -4.87
C PRO A 76 6.23 -4.52 -4.62
N TYR A 77 5.26 -5.35 -4.17
CA TYR A 77 3.84 -5.00 -4.19
C TYR A 77 3.16 -4.94 -2.83
N ASP A 78 3.88 -5.13 -1.73
CA ASP A 78 3.25 -5.14 -0.38
C ASP A 78 4.23 -4.77 0.73
N LEU A 79 5.03 -3.72 0.52
CA LEU A 79 5.93 -3.20 1.54
C LEU A 79 5.14 -2.45 2.62
N LEU A 80 5.29 -2.85 3.87
CA LEU A 80 4.81 -2.09 5.02
C LEU A 80 5.84 -1.00 5.37
N SER A 81 5.39 0.25 5.55
CA SER A 81 6.29 1.31 6.00
C SER A 81 6.87 1.05 7.38
N SER A 82 6.14 0.33 8.24
CA SER A 82 6.62 -0.11 9.55
C SER A 82 7.84 -1.03 9.49
N GLU A 83 8.12 -1.67 8.36
CA GLU A 83 9.32 -2.51 8.18
C GLU A 83 10.59 -1.72 8.45
N PHE A 84 10.67 -0.46 8.07
CA PHE A 84 11.80 0.41 8.38
C PHE A 84 11.95 0.75 9.86
N ARG A 85 10.98 0.42 10.72
CA ARG A 85 10.99 0.65 12.17
C ARG A 85 11.36 -0.61 12.95
N GLU A 86 11.44 -1.74 12.27
CA GLU A 86 11.85 -3.00 12.87
C GLU A 86 13.37 -3.00 13.17
N LYS A 87 13.78 -3.90 14.03
CA LYS A 87 15.20 -4.09 14.36
C LYS A 87 15.95 -4.75 13.19
N PRO A 88 17.25 -4.51 13.04
CA PRO A 88 18.05 -5.04 11.92
C PRO A 88 17.98 -6.56 11.71
N ASP A 89 17.65 -7.32 12.74
CA ASP A 89 17.55 -8.79 12.73
C ASP A 89 16.11 -9.30 12.49
N ALA A 90 15.13 -8.41 12.34
CA ALA A 90 13.71 -8.77 12.26
C ALA A 90 13.18 -8.94 10.83
N HIS A 91 13.99 -8.66 9.81
CA HIS A 91 13.53 -8.52 8.41
C HIS A 91 13.42 -9.84 7.63
N ALA A 92 13.79 -10.98 8.19
CA ALA A 92 13.79 -12.29 7.50
C ALA A 92 12.44 -12.64 6.89
N ARG A 93 11.32 -12.21 7.49
CA ARG A 93 9.97 -12.45 6.95
C ARG A 93 9.71 -11.65 5.68
N TYR A 94 10.12 -10.39 5.66
CA TYR A 94 9.99 -9.55 4.48
C TYR A 94 10.94 -10.00 3.37
N LEU A 95 12.20 -10.28 3.70
CA LEU A 95 13.21 -10.79 2.75
C LEU A 95 12.83 -12.17 2.19
N GLY A 96 12.11 -12.99 2.99
CA GLY A 96 11.75 -14.37 2.65
C GLY A 96 12.92 -15.35 2.71
N ARG A 97 14.08 -14.90 3.21
CA ARG A 97 15.33 -15.65 3.35
C ARG A 97 16.06 -15.19 4.60
N GLU A 98 16.66 -16.16 5.33
CA GLU A 98 17.43 -15.88 6.54
C GLU A 98 18.87 -15.44 6.23
N ASP A 99 19.38 -15.76 5.04
CA ASP A 99 20.73 -15.49 4.57
C ASP A 99 20.87 -14.17 3.80
N GLU A 100 19.79 -13.42 3.61
CA GLU A 100 19.79 -12.13 2.93
C GLU A 100 19.89 -11.00 3.95
N GLU A 101 20.85 -10.09 3.74
CA GLU A 101 21.01 -8.91 4.58
C GLU A 101 19.98 -7.83 4.23
N TRP A 102 19.48 -7.16 5.26
CA TRP A 102 18.59 -6.03 5.11
C TRP A 102 19.34 -4.80 4.56
N ASP A 103 18.93 -4.34 3.39
CA ASP A 103 19.37 -3.08 2.79
C ASP A 103 18.15 -2.15 2.62
N PRO A 104 17.96 -1.15 3.49
CA PRO A 104 16.80 -0.26 3.44
C PRO A 104 16.74 0.57 2.17
N VAL A 105 17.85 0.89 1.54
CA VAL A 105 17.89 1.64 0.27
C VAL A 105 17.40 0.76 -0.87
N ALA A 106 17.94 -0.45 -0.98
CA ALA A 106 17.53 -1.40 -2.02
C ALA A 106 16.04 -1.76 -1.90
N VAL A 107 15.55 -1.98 -0.68
CA VAL A 107 14.12 -2.26 -0.41
C VAL A 107 13.23 -1.08 -0.79
N PHE A 108 13.65 0.15 -0.46
CA PHE A 108 12.94 1.36 -0.85
C PHE A 108 12.84 1.51 -2.37
N GLU A 109 13.93 1.23 -3.09
CA GLU A 109 13.99 1.35 -4.55
C GLU A 109 13.25 0.22 -5.28
N GLU A 110 13.20 -0.98 -4.70
CA GLU A 110 12.44 -2.11 -5.24
C GLU A 110 10.92 -1.90 -5.13
N ALA A 111 10.48 -1.22 -4.08
CA ALA A 111 9.07 -1.10 -3.75
C ALA A 111 8.28 -0.30 -4.79
N LYS A 112 7.24 -0.91 -5.35
CA LYS A 112 6.26 -0.28 -6.26
C LYS A 112 4.98 0.13 -5.56
N PHE A 113 4.69 -0.51 -4.43
CA PHE A 113 3.57 -0.19 -3.55
C PHE A 113 4.02 -0.24 -2.10
N VAL A 114 3.61 0.77 -1.32
CA VAL A 114 3.88 0.89 0.11
C VAL A 114 2.59 1.12 0.86
N HIS A 115 2.35 0.31 1.87
CA HIS A 115 1.26 0.49 2.82
C HIS A 115 1.77 1.19 4.09
N PHE A 116 1.22 2.36 4.41
CA PHE A 116 1.56 3.09 5.62
C PHE A 116 0.90 2.44 6.85
N SER A 117 1.69 1.67 7.62
CA SER A 117 1.26 0.81 8.73
C SER A 117 1.80 1.23 10.11
N ASP A 118 2.25 2.46 10.26
CA ASP A 118 3.06 2.95 11.36
C ASP A 118 2.27 3.37 12.61
N TRP A 119 1.29 2.59 13.06
CA TRP A 119 0.60 2.94 14.30
C TRP A 119 1.59 3.29 15.43
N PRO A 120 1.41 4.37 16.20
CA PRO A 120 0.27 5.30 16.22
C PRO A 120 0.41 6.52 15.26
N VAL A 121 1.37 6.53 14.34
CA VAL A 121 1.48 7.59 13.33
C VAL A 121 0.24 7.57 12.44
N PRO A 122 -0.47 8.70 12.30
CA PRO A 122 -1.61 8.78 11.39
C PRO A 122 -1.20 8.55 9.93
N LYS A 123 -2.18 8.28 9.08
CA LYS A 123 -1.94 8.11 7.66
C LYS A 123 -1.37 9.40 7.03
N PRO A 124 -0.50 9.32 6.00
CA PRO A 124 0.29 10.45 5.50
C PRO A 124 -0.50 11.61 4.89
N TRP A 125 -1.80 11.45 4.68
CA TRP A 125 -2.69 12.53 4.24
C TRP A 125 -3.29 13.36 5.37
N LEU A 126 -3.01 13.01 6.63
CA LEU A 126 -3.38 13.76 7.83
C LEU A 126 -2.21 14.63 8.31
N ASP A 127 -2.44 15.47 9.31
CA ASP A 127 -1.36 16.17 9.99
C ASP A 127 -0.59 15.20 10.89
N ILE A 128 0.67 14.96 10.52
CA ILE A 128 1.50 13.94 11.14
C ILE A 128 2.81 14.48 11.73
N GLU A 129 3.12 15.75 11.55
CA GLU A 129 4.47 16.29 11.81
C GLU A 129 4.97 15.95 13.22
N LYS A 130 4.17 16.24 14.24
CA LYS A 130 4.56 15.96 15.63
C LYS A 130 4.71 14.47 15.89
N THR A 131 3.70 13.69 15.53
CA THR A 131 3.69 12.24 15.80
C THR A 131 4.77 11.51 15.00
N ARG A 132 5.03 11.95 13.75
CA ARG A 132 6.08 11.42 12.90
C ARG A 132 7.45 11.62 13.55
N GLY A 133 7.77 12.83 14.00
CA GLY A 133 9.04 13.13 14.65
C GLY A 133 9.30 12.26 15.89
N ASP A 134 8.27 12.03 16.71
CA ASP A 134 8.36 11.23 17.93
C ASP A 134 8.46 9.71 17.66
N LYS A 135 8.04 9.23 16.47
CA LYS A 135 7.89 7.82 16.14
C LYS A 135 8.73 7.35 14.94
N GLN A 136 9.58 8.21 14.42
CA GLN A 136 10.53 7.83 13.37
C GLN A 136 11.46 6.69 13.84
N PRO A 137 11.99 5.88 12.92
CA PRO A 137 12.94 4.80 13.24
C PRO A 137 14.12 5.29 14.09
N GLU A 138 14.59 4.44 14.96
CA GLU A 138 15.85 4.67 15.70
C GLU A 138 17.05 4.52 14.75
N CYS A 139 18.15 5.19 15.05
CA CYS A 139 19.42 4.92 14.38
C CYS A 139 20.09 3.71 15.02
N PHE A 140 20.74 2.87 14.22
CA PHE A 140 21.39 1.66 14.69
C PHE A 140 22.92 1.77 14.54
N VAL A 141 23.65 1.14 15.45
CA VAL A 141 25.10 1.02 15.33
C VAL A 141 25.43 -0.22 14.51
N ARG A 142 26.03 -0.02 13.33
CA ARG A 142 26.54 -1.08 12.45
C ARG A 142 28.06 -0.96 12.36
N GLU A 143 28.79 -2.01 12.68
CA GLU A 143 30.27 -2.04 12.64
C GLU A 143 30.93 -0.86 13.40
N GLY A 144 30.32 -0.43 14.50
CA GLY A 144 30.81 0.69 15.33
C GLY A 144 30.50 2.10 14.77
N VAL A 145 29.73 2.19 13.69
CA VAL A 145 29.26 3.45 13.09
C VAL A 145 27.75 3.57 13.26
N GLU A 146 27.28 4.74 13.74
CA GLU A 146 25.86 5.03 13.80
C GLU A 146 25.31 5.22 12.38
N SER A 147 24.23 4.49 12.05
CA SER A 147 23.51 4.58 10.78
C SER A 147 22.06 4.96 11.03
N CYS A 148 21.56 5.94 10.29
CA CYS A 148 20.17 6.40 10.34
C CYS A 148 19.44 6.15 9.00
N VAL A 149 19.92 5.24 8.17
CA VAL A 149 19.41 5.03 6.80
C VAL A 149 17.95 4.60 6.81
N GLU A 150 17.51 3.74 7.74
CA GLU A 150 16.11 3.36 7.90
C GLU A 150 15.23 4.58 8.18
N ARG A 151 15.69 5.48 9.05
CA ARG A 151 15.00 6.75 9.35
C ARG A 151 14.88 7.63 8.11
N GLU A 152 15.95 7.73 7.34
CA GLU A 152 15.96 8.52 6.10
C GLU A 152 14.98 7.97 5.08
N MET A 153 14.99 6.67 4.82
CA MET A 153 14.08 6.01 3.87
C MET A 153 12.63 6.12 4.34
N TRP A 154 12.36 5.88 5.62
CA TRP A 154 11.02 6.01 6.19
C TRP A 154 10.48 7.44 6.07
N ASN A 155 11.27 8.46 6.43
CA ASN A 155 10.88 9.85 6.27
C ASN A 155 10.63 10.19 4.79
N ARG A 156 11.48 9.70 3.89
CA ARG A 156 11.33 9.89 2.45
C ARG A 156 10.02 9.32 1.91
N LEU A 157 9.54 8.17 2.38
CA LEU A 157 8.22 7.62 2.01
C LEU A 157 7.09 8.63 2.29
N TYR A 158 7.08 9.20 3.48
CA TYR A 158 6.07 10.19 3.89
C TYR A 158 6.17 11.49 3.09
N ASP A 159 7.38 11.98 2.86
CA ASP A 159 7.63 13.22 2.14
C ASP A 159 7.27 13.09 0.66
N GLU A 160 7.68 12.00 0.00
CA GLU A 160 7.32 11.75 -1.41
C GLU A 160 5.80 11.58 -1.59
N PHE A 161 5.12 10.89 -0.67
CA PHE A 161 3.67 10.77 -0.73
C PHE A 161 3.00 12.15 -0.69
N ARG A 162 3.42 13.01 0.24
CA ARG A 162 2.87 14.37 0.39
C ARG A 162 3.14 15.26 -0.80
N GLU A 163 4.36 15.21 -1.35
CA GLU A 163 4.72 15.98 -2.55
C GLU A 163 3.92 15.55 -3.78
N ARG A 164 3.80 14.25 -4.02
CA ARG A 164 3.00 13.71 -5.14
C ARG A 164 1.51 14.09 -5.01
N ARG A 165 1.00 14.15 -3.80
CA ARG A 165 -0.38 14.57 -3.54
C ARG A 165 -0.61 16.05 -3.84
N LYS A 166 0.32 16.95 -3.47
CA LYS A 166 0.24 18.39 -3.80
C LYS A 166 0.13 18.64 -5.31
N VAL A 167 0.93 17.94 -6.10
CA VAL A 167 0.88 18.04 -7.58
C VAL A 167 -0.49 17.63 -8.10
N ARG A 168 -1.06 16.55 -7.57
CA ARG A 168 -2.38 16.05 -7.99
C ARG A 168 -3.51 17.01 -7.62
N ASP A 169 -3.47 17.60 -6.45
CA ASP A 169 -4.47 18.58 -6.00
C ASP A 169 -4.41 19.83 -6.88
N PHE A 170 -3.21 20.28 -7.26
CA PHE A 170 -3.03 21.41 -8.18
C PHE A 170 -3.59 21.13 -9.57
N VAL A 171 -3.31 19.98 -10.16
CA VAL A 171 -3.83 19.58 -11.48
C VAL A 171 -5.35 19.41 -11.45
N GLY A 172 -5.90 18.82 -10.39
CA GLY A 172 -7.34 18.67 -10.20
C GLY A 172 -8.05 20.01 -10.11
N THR A 173 -7.50 20.97 -9.38
CA THR A 173 -8.03 22.33 -9.27
C THR A 173 -7.98 23.07 -10.61
N PHE A 174 -6.91 22.91 -11.38
CA PHE A 174 -6.78 23.57 -12.69
C PHE A 174 -7.76 23.02 -13.71
N LEU A 175 -7.99 21.71 -13.74
CA LEU A 175 -8.99 21.08 -14.62
C LEU A 175 -10.41 21.51 -14.25
N PHE A 176 -10.71 21.66 -12.96
CA PHE A 176 -12.03 22.10 -12.50
C PHE A 176 -12.28 23.56 -12.88
N VAL A 177 -11.29 24.44 -12.72
CA VAL A 177 -11.40 25.87 -13.13
C VAL A 177 -11.52 26.01 -14.65
N ALA A 178 -10.77 25.23 -15.43
CA ALA A 178 -10.84 25.23 -16.89
C ALA A 178 -12.22 24.74 -17.40
N SER A 179 -12.79 23.71 -16.75
CA SER A 179 -14.12 23.20 -17.07
C SER A 179 -15.22 24.23 -16.76
N PHE A 180 -15.09 24.95 -15.66
CA PHE A 180 -16.04 26.01 -15.27
C PHE A 180 -15.98 27.22 -16.23
N ALA A 181 -14.79 27.63 -16.65
CA ALA A 181 -14.58 28.72 -17.58
C ALA A 181 -15.21 28.40 -18.97
N ASN A 182 -15.09 27.16 -19.43
CA ASN A 182 -15.71 26.73 -20.70
C ASN A 182 -17.25 26.67 -20.62
N CYS A 183 -17.83 26.31 -19.48
CA CYS A 183 -19.29 26.35 -19.31
C CYS A 183 -19.85 27.77 -19.31
N VAL A 184 -19.15 28.73 -18.69
CA VAL A 184 -19.55 30.14 -18.65
C VAL A 184 -19.44 30.81 -20.05
N ALA A 185 -18.36 30.48 -20.79
CA ALA A 185 -18.15 31.01 -22.16
C ALA A 185 -19.16 30.46 -23.19
N ALA A 186 -19.73 29.28 -22.94
CA ALA A 186 -20.74 28.66 -23.83
C ALA A 186 -22.19 29.09 -23.53
N GLY A 187 -22.45 29.92 -22.53
CA GLY A 187 -23.79 30.42 -22.19
C GLY A 187 -24.78 29.33 -21.71
N VAL A 188 -24.29 28.20 -21.24
CA VAL A 188 -25.09 27.07 -20.73
C VAL A 188 -25.43 27.31 -19.27
N ARG A 189 -26.70 27.10 -18.88
CA ARG A 189 -27.13 27.18 -17.48
C ARG A 189 -26.32 26.20 -16.60
N PRO A 190 -26.17 26.50 -15.29
CA PRO A 190 -25.26 25.75 -14.43
C PRO A 190 -25.51 24.23 -14.48
N CYS A 191 -24.43 23.48 -14.68
CA CYS A 191 -24.44 22.02 -14.62
C CYS A 191 -24.95 21.55 -13.27
N PRO A 192 -25.84 20.55 -13.19
CA PRO A 192 -26.22 19.95 -11.93
C PRO A 192 -25.01 19.26 -11.28
N GLY A 193 -24.81 19.45 -9.96
CA GLY A 193 -23.73 18.89 -9.16
C GLY A 193 -23.82 17.38 -8.94
#